data_3d23a4f54b0363b4ec74fc61d106a579
#
_entry.id   3d23a4f54b0363b4ec74fc61d106a579
#
_cell.length_a   1.000
_cell.length_b   1.000
_cell.length_c   1.000
_cell.angle_alpha   90.00
_cell.angle_beta   90.00
_cell.angle_gamma   90.00
#
_symmetry.space_group_name_H-M   'P 1'
#
loop_
_entity.id
_entity.type
_entity.pdbx_description
1 polymer ?
#
loop_
_entity_poly.entity_id
_entity_poly.type
_entity_poly.pdbx_seq_one_letter_code
_entity_poly.pdbx_strand_id
1 'polypeptide(L)'
;MMSLSNKSLNQHLPGMAILVMLSCLALFALPATAEPTTRFEHIYTPRGTAHLTIANVNGTIHVSAWDKRTILVRANTAPAVEITEREVGDDILIAVKRSFRVGRADFEINIPADTYLTLKNLMGDIDVQNVTGPISIDSIDSNVRLIGLNSPTVDVKVTSGDILFDGNLHDNGSYSMLAVKGDLDITVPESTPFNLHARTLSGTINLGSFISNLVSGSREPKNISGSYLKGGPQLSLTAYAGRILLHKK
;
A
#
# COMPACT_ATOMS: atom_id res chain seq x y z
N MET A 1 21.75 73.18 68.35
CA MET A 1 20.71 73.87 69.16
C MET A 1 19.37 73.44 68.62
N MET A 2 18.56 72.76 69.41
CA MET A 2 17.12 72.49 69.31
C MET A 2 16.57 71.86 68.02
N SER A 3 15.90 70.81 68.08
CA SER A 3 14.96 70.17 69.02
C SER A 3 13.73 69.70 68.19
N LEU A 4 13.37 68.43 68.30
CA LEU A 4 12.02 67.91 68.32
C LEU A 4 11.15 68.13 67.02
N SER A 5 10.44 67.17 66.51
CA SER A 5 9.44 66.36 67.15
C SER A 5 8.88 65.30 66.19
N ASN A 6 8.71 64.19 66.76
CA ASN A 6 7.96 63.02 66.32
C ASN A 6 6.48 63.38 66.00
N LYS A 7 5.93 62.91 64.90
CA LYS A 7 4.50 62.52 64.89
C LYS A 7 4.22 61.51 63.80
N SER A 8 3.95 60.31 64.20
CA SER A 8 3.31 59.23 63.46
C SER A 8 1.91 59.67 62.96
N LEU A 9 1.60 59.38 61.76
CA LEU A 9 0.23 59.17 61.36
C LEU A 9 0.11 58.02 60.36
N ASN A 10 -0.45 56.95 60.86
CA ASN A 10 -0.99 55.87 60.08
C ASN A 10 -2.04 56.42 59.12
N GLN A 11 -1.92 56.16 57.82
CA GLN A 11 -3.08 56.16 56.93
C GLN A 11 -2.98 55.06 55.88
N HIS A 12 -4.04 54.34 55.83
CA HIS A 12 -4.40 53.23 55.03
C HIS A 12 -4.01 53.31 53.54
N LEU A 13 -3.36 52.28 53.07
CA LEU A 13 -3.25 51.99 51.63
C LEU A 13 -4.60 51.40 51.15
N PRO A 14 -5.19 51.94 50.08
CA PRO A 14 -6.14 51.15 49.29
C PRO A 14 -5.37 50.23 48.30
N GLY A 15 -5.77 48.99 48.28
CA GLY A 15 -5.19 47.95 47.45
C GLY A 15 -5.19 48.33 45.96
N MET A 16 -4.03 48.33 45.41
CA MET A 16 -3.86 48.38 43.96
C MET A 16 -4.06 46.94 43.43
N ALA A 17 -5.27 46.69 42.95
CA ALA A 17 -5.60 45.49 42.24
C ALA A 17 -4.74 45.39 40.97
N ILE A 18 -3.78 44.48 40.98
CA ILE A 18 -3.05 44.05 39.78
C ILE A 18 -4.04 43.28 38.92
N LEU A 19 -4.59 43.98 37.91
CA LEU A 19 -5.39 43.35 36.87
C LEU A 19 -4.44 42.57 35.96
N VAL A 20 -4.26 41.26 36.27
CA VAL A 20 -3.59 40.33 35.36
C VAL A 20 -4.51 40.15 34.16
N MET A 21 -4.26 40.88 33.09
CA MET A 21 -4.87 40.62 31.78
C MET A 21 -4.38 39.29 31.30
N LEU A 22 -5.12 38.23 31.58
CA LEU A 22 -4.97 36.94 30.93
C LEU A 22 -5.43 37.12 29.47
N SER A 23 -4.49 37.45 28.59
CA SER A 23 -4.73 37.46 27.15
C SER A 23 -4.95 35.98 26.75
N CYS A 24 -6.20 35.60 26.67
CA CYS A 24 -6.64 34.34 26.08
C CYS A 24 -6.27 34.39 24.59
N LEU A 25 -5.08 33.88 24.25
CA LEU A 25 -4.68 33.60 22.88
C LEU A 25 -5.59 32.50 22.37
N ALA A 26 -6.78 32.87 21.90
CA ALA A 26 -7.65 31.95 21.17
C ALA A 26 -6.87 31.56 19.91
N LEU A 27 -6.23 30.40 19.94
CA LEU A 27 -5.74 29.70 18.74
C LEU A 27 -6.99 29.46 17.88
N PHE A 28 -7.26 30.34 16.94
CA PHE A 28 -8.17 30.03 15.84
C PHE A 28 -7.52 28.90 15.05
N ALA A 29 -7.89 27.66 15.39
CA ALA A 29 -7.70 26.54 14.49
C ALA A 29 -8.49 26.90 13.21
N LEU A 30 -7.79 27.39 12.20
CA LEU A 30 -8.35 27.54 10.85
C LEU A 30 -8.88 26.15 10.49
N PRO A 31 -10.15 26.00 10.11
CA PRO A 31 -10.62 24.73 9.59
C PRO A 31 -9.72 24.40 8.40
N ALA A 32 -9.08 23.23 8.44
CA ALA A 32 -8.38 22.71 7.27
C ALA A 32 -9.41 22.66 6.15
N THR A 33 -9.32 23.57 5.21
CA THR A 33 -10.17 23.57 4.02
C THR A 33 -9.80 22.31 3.26
N ALA A 34 -10.66 21.29 3.35
CA ALA A 34 -10.53 20.11 2.51
C ALA A 34 -10.50 20.59 1.06
N GLU A 35 -9.45 20.23 0.32
CA GLU A 35 -9.40 20.56 -1.10
C GLU A 35 -10.64 19.99 -1.79
N PRO A 36 -11.26 20.74 -2.71
CA PRO A 36 -12.40 20.23 -3.45
C PRO A 36 -11.98 18.95 -4.18
N THR A 37 -12.68 17.85 -3.95
CA THR A 37 -12.46 16.59 -4.63
C THR A 37 -13.56 16.36 -5.66
N THR A 38 -13.18 15.88 -6.84
CA THR A 38 -14.12 15.40 -7.84
C THR A 38 -14.30 13.90 -7.65
N ARG A 39 -15.52 13.43 -7.59
CA ARG A 39 -15.83 12.00 -7.44
C ARG A 39 -16.14 11.40 -8.81
N PHE A 40 -15.40 10.35 -9.12
CA PHE A 40 -15.72 9.44 -10.24
C PHE A 40 -16.38 8.17 -9.67
N GLU A 41 -17.44 7.69 -10.31
CA GLU A 41 -18.08 6.40 -9.96
C GLU A 41 -18.65 5.78 -11.23
N HIS A 42 -18.26 4.53 -11.51
CA HIS A 42 -18.76 3.77 -12.64
C HIS A 42 -18.93 2.29 -12.29
N ILE A 43 -19.99 1.66 -12.83
CA ILE A 43 -20.27 0.23 -12.69
C ILE A 43 -20.18 -0.41 -14.07
N TYR A 44 -19.28 -1.41 -14.19
CA TYR A 44 -19.16 -2.23 -15.40
C TYR A 44 -19.82 -3.58 -15.18
N THR A 45 -20.40 -4.14 -16.24
CA THR A 45 -21.08 -5.45 -16.20
C THR A 45 -20.49 -6.36 -17.28
N PRO A 46 -19.33 -6.97 -17.02
CA PRO A 46 -18.70 -7.89 -17.95
C PRO A 46 -19.57 -9.13 -18.15
N ARG A 47 -19.51 -9.70 -19.35
CA ARG A 47 -20.29 -10.91 -19.72
C ARG A 47 -19.53 -12.19 -19.39
N GLY A 48 -18.21 -12.13 -19.41
CA GLY A 48 -17.28 -13.22 -19.08
C GLY A 48 -16.39 -12.87 -17.90
N THR A 49 -15.20 -13.47 -17.87
CA THR A 49 -14.16 -13.09 -16.92
C THR A 49 -13.56 -11.76 -17.32
N ALA A 50 -13.67 -10.78 -16.47
CA ALA A 50 -13.20 -9.43 -16.74
C ALA A 50 -11.67 -9.32 -16.72
N HIS A 51 -11.15 -8.44 -17.57
CA HIS A 51 -9.77 -7.98 -17.55
C HIS A 51 -9.77 -6.49 -17.18
N LEU A 52 -9.43 -6.18 -15.93
CA LEU A 52 -9.39 -4.80 -15.44
C LEU A 52 -7.97 -4.28 -15.40
N THR A 53 -7.72 -3.18 -16.10
CA THR A 53 -6.46 -2.44 -16.04
C THR A 53 -6.69 -1.06 -15.43
N ILE A 54 -5.97 -0.75 -14.36
CA ILE A 54 -5.92 0.58 -13.74
C ILE A 54 -4.53 1.18 -13.96
N ALA A 55 -4.47 2.37 -14.54
CA ALA A 55 -3.24 3.13 -14.70
C ALA A 55 -3.35 4.46 -13.95
N ASN A 56 -2.71 4.53 -12.79
CA ASN A 56 -2.66 5.72 -11.94
C ASN A 56 -1.29 6.39 -11.98
N VAL A 57 -1.25 7.67 -11.63
CA VAL A 57 -0.02 8.44 -11.55
C VAL A 57 0.35 8.72 -10.10
N ASN A 58 -0.61 9.12 -9.28
CA ASN A 58 -0.39 9.47 -7.87
C ASN A 58 -1.67 9.21 -7.07
N GLY A 59 -1.53 8.55 -5.94
CA GLY A 59 -2.62 8.20 -5.04
C GLY A 59 -2.71 6.70 -4.81
N THR A 60 -3.63 6.29 -3.96
CA THR A 60 -3.81 4.91 -3.54
C THR A 60 -4.70 4.14 -4.52
N ILE A 61 -4.44 2.83 -4.63
CA ILE A 61 -5.32 1.89 -5.33
C ILE A 61 -5.71 0.79 -4.35
N HIS A 62 -6.97 0.78 -3.96
CA HIS A 62 -7.52 -0.28 -3.12
C HIS A 62 -8.48 -1.14 -3.93
N VAL A 63 -8.21 -2.44 -4.01
CA VAL A 63 -9.01 -3.43 -4.74
C VAL A 63 -9.47 -4.52 -3.79
N SER A 64 -10.76 -4.77 -3.74
CA SER A 64 -11.34 -5.85 -2.96
C SER A 64 -12.25 -6.71 -3.82
N ALA A 65 -12.09 -8.03 -3.73
CA ALA A 65 -13.02 -8.93 -4.36
C ALA A 65 -14.36 -8.98 -3.60
N TRP A 66 -15.46 -9.14 -4.33
CA TRP A 66 -16.80 -9.31 -3.81
C TRP A 66 -17.55 -10.45 -4.51
N ASP A 67 -18.75 -10.72 -4.07
CA ASP A 67 -19.61 -11.79 -4.58
C ASP A 67 -20.47 -11.42 -5.81
N LYS A 68 -20.39 -10.16 -6.27
CA LYS A 68 -21.14 -9.68 -7.43
C LYS A 68 -20.35 -9.88 -8.71
N ARG A 69 -21.07 -10.04 -9.83
CA ARG A 69 -20.47 -10.16 -11.18
C ARG A 69 -20.23 -8.80 -11.88
N THR A 70 -20.32 -7.73 -11.13
CA THR A 70 -20.07 -6.37 -11.61
C THR A 70 -18.75 -5.85 -11.08
N ILE A 71 -18.16 -4.89 -11.76
CA ILE A 71 -16.99 -4.13 -11.28
C ILE A 71 -17.48 -2.73 -10.91
N LEU A 72 -17.27 -2.32 -9.67
CA LEU A 72 -17.53 -0.96 -9.22
C LEU A 72 -16.21 -0.24 -9.04
N VAL A 73 -16.04 0.86 -9.74
CA VAL A 73 -14.87 1.73 -9.60
C VAL A 73 -15.30 3.08 -9.06
N ARG A 74 -14.71 3.46 -7.95
CA ARG A 74 -14.81 4.80 -7.37
C ARG A 74 -13.43 5.43 -7.35
N ALA A 75 -13.37 6.73 -7.63
CA ALA A 75 -12.15 7.48 -7.43
C ALA A 75 -12.46 8.87 -6.87
N ASN A 76 -11.65 9.27 -5.88
CA ASN A 76 -11.63 10.63 -5.40
C ASN A 76 -10.40 11.33 -6.01
N THR A 77 -10.64 12.39 -6.79
CA THR A 77 -9.58 13.03 -7.55
C THR A 77 -9.45 14.51 -7.18
N ALA A 78 -8.23 15.04 -7.27
CA ALA A 78 -8.03 16.48 -7.29
C ALA A 78 -8.70 17.10 -8.54
N PRO A 79 -9.16 18.36 -8.50
CA PRO A 79 -9.97 18.98 -9.59
C PRO A 79 -9.31 18.99 -10.97
N ALA A 80 -7.96 18.94 -11.02
CA ALA A 80 -7.20 18.96 -12.26
C ALA A 80 -6.92 17.55 -12.85
N VAL A 81 -7.41 16.50 -12.21
CA VAL A 81 -7.19 15.11 -12.62
C VAL A 81 -8.34 14.68 -13.53
N GLU A 82 -8.01 14.27 -14.73
CA GLU A 82 -8.94 13.68 -15.68
C GLU A 82 -8.77 12.15 -15.71
N ILE A 83 -9.86 11.43 -15.50
CA ILE A 83 -9.92 9.98 -15.67
C ILE A 83 -10.45 9.68 -17.06
N THR A 84 -9.80 8.79 -17.77
CA THR A 84 -10.23 8.25 -19.04
C THR A 84 -10.59 6.79 -18.86
N GLU A 85 -11.65 6.35 -19.51
CA GLU A 85 -12.10 4.96 -19.50
C GLU A 85 -12.30 4.43 -20.91
N ARG A 86 -12.05 3.15 -21.07
CA ARG A 86 -12.32 2.42 -22.30
C ARG A 86 -12.78 1.01 -21.94
N GLU A 87 -13.94 0.63 -22.48
CA GLU A 87 -14.50 -0.70 -22.36
C GLU A 87 -14.64 -1.33 -23.74
N VAL A 88 -14.10 -2.53 -23.90
CA VAL A 88 -14.22 -3.31 -25.14
C VAL A 88 -14.47 -4.78 -24.76
N GLY A 89 -15.73 -5.19 -24.80
CA GLY A 89 -16.12 -6.51 -24.31
C GLY A 89 -15.90 -6.65 -22.80
N ASP A 90 -15.08 -7.60 -22.40
CA ASP A 90 -14.72 -7.83 -20.99
C ASP A 90 -13.39 -7.13 -20.60
N ASP A 91 -12.74 -6.41 -21.52
CA ASP A 91 -11.54 -5.61 -21.27
C ASP A 91 -11.91 -4.19 -20.86
N ILE A 92 -11.53 -3.81 -19.65
CA ILE A 92 -11.82 -2.50 -19.05
C ILE A 92 -10.49 -1.83 -18.71
N LEU A 93 -10.25 -0.65 -19.28
CA LEU A 93 -9.09 0.20 -18.99
C LEU A 93 -9.56 1.51 -18.36
N ILE A 94 -9.03 1.81 -17.20
CA ILE A 94 -9.24 3.08 -16.52
C ILE A 94 -7.87 3.71 -16.29
N ALA A 95 -7.68 4.93 -16.77
CA ALA A 95 -6.39 5.59 -16.70
C ALA A 95 -6.54 7.05 -16.27
N VAL A 96 -5.65 7.46 -15.36
CA VAL A 96 -5.45 8.88 -15.06
C VAL A 96 -4.63 9.50 -16.19
N LYS A 97 -5.19 10.51 -16.85
CA LYS A 97 -4.48 11.23 -17.90
C LYS A 97 -3.30 11.99 -17.31
N ARG A 98 -2.12 11.75 -17.86
CA ARG A 98 -0.92 12.49 -17.46
C ARG A 98 -1.08 13.96 -17.80
N SER A 99 -1.05 14.81 -16.78
CA SER A 99 -1.06 16.28 -16.90
C SER A 99 0.25 16.85 -16.37
N PHE A 100 0.58 18.08 -16.76
CA PHE A 100 1.73 18.83 -16.20
C PHE A 100 1.58 19.10 -14.70
N ARG A 101 0.37 19.00 -14.15
CA ARG A 101 0.11 19.07 -12.71
C ARG A 101 -0.12 17.65 -12.20
N VAL A 102 0.73 17.21 -11.28
CA VAL A 102 0.58 15.90 -10.61
C VAL A 102 -0.56 16.05 -9.61
N GLY A 103 -1.77 15.69 -10.03
CA GLY A 103 -2.91 15.59 -9.13
C GLY A 103 -2.99 14.20 -8.51
N ARG A 104 -3.72 14.09 -7.40
CA ARG A 104 -3.97 12.84 -6.69
C ARG A 104 -5.27 12.20 -7.17
N ALA A 105 -5.26 10.88 -7.38
CA ALA A 105 -6.45 10.07 -7.61
C ALA A 105 -6.38 8.82 -6.71
N ASP A 106 -7.31 8.72 -5.77
CA ASP A 106 -7.44 7.58 -4.87
C ASP A 106 -8.58 6.69 -5.36
N PHE A 107 -8.25 5.44 -5.71
CA PHE A 107 -9.19 4.47 -6.24
C PHE A 107 -9.65 3.49 -5.17
N GLU A 108 -10.95 3.25 -5.11
CA GLU A 108 -11.62 2.19 -4.38
C GLU A 108 -12.39 1.32 -5.36
N ILE A 109 -12.01 0.05 -5.48
CA ILE A 109 -12.48 -0.82 -6.55
C ILE A 109 -12.97 -2.13 -5.97
N ASN A 110 -14.20 -2.52 -6.35
CA ASN A 110 -14.75 -3.82 -6.03
C ASN A 110 -14.92 -4.64 -7.30
N ILE A 111 -14.39 -5.86 -7.33
CA ILE A 111 -14.33 -6.72 -8.51
C ILE A 111 -14.85 -8.13 -8.21
N PRO A 112 -15.34 -8.89 -9.21
CA PRO A 112 -15.47 -10.33 -9.11
C PRO A 112 -14.11 -10.97 -8.76
N ALA A 113 -14.10 -11.99 -7.91
CA ALA A 113 -12.85 -12.57 -7.42
C ALA A 113 -11.95 -13.14 -8.54
N ASP A 114 -12.54 -13.63 -9.63
CA ASP A 114 -11.87 -14.25 -10.78
C ASP A 114 -11.35 -13.24 -11.83
N THR A 115 -11.44 -11.94 -11.57
CA THR A 115 -10.98 -10.88 -12.48
C THR A 115 -9.47 -10.94 -12.72
N TYR A 116 -9.04 -10.84 -13.99
CA TYR A 116 -7.65 -10.58 -14.35
C TYR A 116 -7.33 -9.12 -14.04
N LEU A 117 -6.43 -8.89 -13.10
CA LEU A 117 -6.13 -7.57 -12.56
C LEU A 117 -4.74 -7.09 -12.99
N THR A 118 -4.70 -5.94 -13.66
CA THR A 118 -3.44 -5.25 -13.98
C THR A 118 -3.44 -3.86 -13.35
N LEU A 119 -2.51 -3.61 -12.45
CA LEU A 119 -2.35 -2.32 -11.77
C LEU A 119 -1.02 -1.68 -12.15
N LYS A 120 -1.08 -0.42 -12.57
CA LYS A 120 0.09 0.43 -12.84
C LYS A 120 -0.03 1.68 -12.00
N ASN A 121 0.95 1.95 -11.15
CA ASN A 121 0.97 3.16 -10.31
C ASN A 121 2.37 3.78 -10.30
N LEU A 122 2.47 5.10 -10.45
CA LEU A 122 3.77 5.73 -10.27
C LEU A 122 4.09 5.95 -8.80
N MET A 123 3.14 6.48 -8.03
CA MET A 123 3.33 6.83 -6.62
C MET A 123 2.06 6.57 -5.81
N GLY A 124 2.23 6.00 -4.61
CA GLY A 124 1.16 5.73 -3.64
C GLY A 124 0.84 4.25 -3.49
N ASP A 125 0.28 3.88 -2.37
CA ASP A 125 0.13 2.49 -1.95
C ASP A 125 -0.90 1.71 -2.77
N ILE A 126 -0.66 0.42 -2.93
CA ILE A 126 -1.56 -0.53 -3.60
C ILE A 126 -1.95 -1.62 -2.59
N ASP A 127 -3.25 -1.81 -2.40
CA ASP A 127 -3.81 -2.86 -1.55
C ASP A 127 -4.78 -3.72 -2.35
N VAL A 128 -4.56 -5.03 -2.41
CA VAL A 128 -5.40 -6.00 -3.14
C VAL A 128 -5.83 -7.11 -2.21
N GLN A 129 -7.14 -7.36 -2.13
CA GLN A 129 -7.70 -8.29 -1.17
C GLN A 129 -8.63 -9.32 -1.81
N ASN A 130 -8.46 -10.59 -1.40
CA ASN A 130 -9.36 -11.72 -1.69
C ASN A 130 -9.55 -12.05 -3.18
N VAL A 131 -8.59 -11.69 -4.04
CA VAL A 131 -8.64 -11.96 -5.48
C VAL A 131 -8.15 -13.37 -5.77
N THR A 132 -8.81 -14.05 -6.69
CA THR A 132 -8.46 -15.40 -7.17
C THR A 132 -8.05 -15.43 -8.64
N GLY A 133 -8.29 -14.36 -9.40
CA GLY A 133 -7.81 -14.19 -10.76
C GLY A 133 -6.31 -13.82 -10.82
N PRO A 134 -5.67 -13.91 -12.00
CA PRO A 134 -4.30 -13.48 -12.21
C PRO A 134 -4.08 -12.00 -11.87
N ILE A 135 -2.93 -11.68 -11.27
CA ILE A 135 -2.58 -10.33 -10.83
C ILE A 135 -1.23 -9.92 -11.42
N SER A 136 -1.17 -8.73 -12.01
CA SER A 136 0.06 -8.07 -12.46
C SER A 136 0.11 -6.65 -11.90
N ILE A 137 1.19 -6.31 -11.19
CA ILE A 137 1.39 -4.99 -10.59
C ILE A 137 2.76 -4.45 -11.02
N ASP A 138 2.77 -3.22 -11.54
CA ASP A 138 3.98 -2.50 -11.92
C ASP A 138 3.94 -1.09 -11.29
N SER A 139 4.87 -0.81 -10.40
CA SER A 139 4.90 0.45 -9.68
C SER A 139 6.32 0.99 -9.49
N ILE A 140 6.40 2.31 -9.37
CA ILE A 140 7.69 2.98 -9.14
C ILE A 140 7.92 3.25 -7.66
N ASP A 141 6.97 3.90 -6.98
CA ASP A 141 7.11 4.28 -5.56
C ASP A 141 5.81 3.93 -4.82
N SER A 142 5.72 2.69 -4.37
CA SER A 142 4.51 2.14 -3.75
C SER A 142 4.83 1.01 -2.78
N ASN A 143 4.18 1.00 -1.63
CA ASN A 143 4.05 -0.23 -0.87
C ASN A 143 2.88 -1.04 -1.45
N VAL A 144 3.10 -2.33 -1.66
CA VAL A 144 2.13 -3.25 -2.22
C VAL A 144 1.72 -4.27 -1.18
N ARG A 145 0.44 -4.34 -0.86
CA ARG A 145 -0.14 -5.32 0.08
C ARG A 145 -1.11 -6.23 -0.66
N LEU A 146 -0.85 -7.51 -0.60
CA LEU A 146 -1.62 -8.57 -1.24
C LEU A 146 -2.11 -9.52 -0.16
N ILE A 147 -3.39 -9.48 0.20
CA ILE A 147 -3.95 -10.19 1.36
C ILE A 147 -5.07 -11.13 0.95
N GLY A 148 -5.03 -12.34 1.49
CA GLY A 148 -6.09 -13.34 1.27
C GLY A 148 -6.17 -13.85 -0.16
N LEU A 149 -5.07 -13.79 -0.90
CA LEU A 149 -5.03 -14.20 -2.30
C LEU A 149 -5.05 -15.71 -2.46
N ASN A 150 -5.73 -16.17 -3.52
CA ASN A 150 -5.68 -17.54 -4.01
C ASN A 150 -5.56 -17.54 -5.55
N SER A 151 -4.59 -16.80 -6.04
CA SER A 151 -4.39 -16.48 -7.46
C SER A 151 -3.41 -17.47 -8.09
N PRO A 152 -3.63 -17.94 -9.34
CA PRO A 152 -2.69 -18.83 -10.02
C PRO A 152 -1.43 -18.11 -10.49
N THR A 153 -1.49 -16.81 -10.68
CA THR A 153 -0.35 -16.00 -11.15
C THR A 153 -0.34 -14.66 -10.45
N VAL A 154 0.81 -14.34 -9.84
CA VAL A 154 1.07 -13.03 -9.22
C VAL A 154 2.43 -12.54 -9.70
N ASP A 155 2.44 -11.45 -10.45
CA ASP A 155 3.68 -10.76 -10.90
C ASP A 155 3.66 -9.32 -10.35
N VAL A 156 4.60 -9.02 -9.45
CA VAL A 156 4.71 -7.71 -8.80
C VAL A 156 6.11 -7.14 -9.01
N LYS A 157 6.17 -5.93 -9.53
CA LYS A 157 7.41 -5.18 -9.73
C LYS A 157 7.29 -3.80 -9.11
N VAL A 158 8.17 -3.52 -8.15
CA VAL A 158 8.26 -2.23 -7.45
C VAL A 158 9.69 -1.71 -7.51
N THR A 159 9.85 -0.46 -7.89
CA THR A 159 11.19 0.15 -7.87
C THR A 159 11.57 0.60 -6.45
N SER A 160 10.66 1.24 -5.73
CA SER A 160 10.85 1.69 -4.34
C SER A 160 9.59 1.41 -3.52
N GLY A 161 9.73 0.71 -2.42
CA GLY A 161 8.63 0.30 -1.53
C GLY A 161 8.64 -1.19 -1.22
N ASP A 162 7.90 -1.57 -0.21
CA ASP A 162 7.84 -2.92 0.31
C ASP A 162 6.71 -3.72 -0.35
N ILE A 163 6.91 -5.03 -0.48
CA ILE A 163 5.89 -5.95 -0.96
C ILE A 163 5.54 -6.90 0.17
N LEU A 164 4.27 -6.87 0.59
CA LEU A 164 3.69 -7.81 1.55
C LEU A 164 2.71 -8.73 0.82
N PHE A 165 2.94 -10.03 0.92
CA PHE A 165 2.05 -11.06 0.38
C PHE A 165 1.60 -12.01 1.51
N ASP A 166 0.30 -12.13 1.71
CA ASP A 166 -0.33 -13.14 2.57
C ASP A 166 -1.40 -13.87 1.75
N GLY A 167 -1.09 -15.08 1.31
CA GLY A 167 -1.97 -15.81 0.42
C GLY A 167 -1.65 -17.30 0.35
N ASN A 168 -2.48 -18.00 -0.43
CA ASN A 168 -2.23 -19.39 -0.77
C ASN A 168 -1.49 -19.46 -2.10
N LEU A 169 -0.62 -20.46 -2.24
CA LEU A 169 0.00 -20.78 -3.52
C LEU A 169 -0.87 -21.83 -4.21
N HIS A 170 -1.33 -21.49 -5.42
CA HIS A 170 -2.14 -22.37 -6.24
C HIS A 170 -1.27 -23.47 -6.87
N ASP A 171 -1.76 -24.69 -6.97
CA ASP A 171 -1.06 -25.77 -7.66
C ASP A 171 -0.67 -25.32 -9.07
N ASN A 172 0.58 -25.56 -9.50
CA ASN A 172 1.15 -25.07 -10.75
C ASN A 172 1.16 -23.53 -10.91
N GLY A 173 1.01 -22.80 -9.81
CA GLY A 173 1.03 -21.33 -9.82
C GLY A 173 2.42 -20.75 -10.08
N SER A 174 2.45 -19.47 -10.47
CA SER A 174 3.66 -18.69 -10.70
C SER A 174 3.60 -17.38 -9.95
N TYR A 175 4.54 -17.18 -9.04
CA TYR A 175 4.63 -16.01 -8.16
C TYR A 175 5.99 -15.36 -8.34
N SER A 176 5.99 -14.15 -8.88
CA SER A 176 7.18 -13.35 -9.13
C SER A 176 7.05 -12.02 -8.40
N MET A 177 7.94 -11.74 -7.47
CA MET A 177 7.96 -10.48 -6.71
C MET A 177 9.35 -9.88 -6.75
N LEU A 178 9.42 -8.65 -7.26
CA LEU A 178 10.66 -7.91 -7.43
C LEU A 178 10.55 -6.53 -6.80
N ALA A 179 11.43 -6.23 -5.84
CA ALA A 179 11.67 -4.89 -5.33
C ALA A 179 13.11 -4.47 -5.64
N VAL A 180 13.29 -3.28 -6.22
CA VAL A 180 14.64 -2.74 -6.40
C VAL A 180 15.15 -2.15 -5.09
N LYS A 181 14.32 -1.37 -4.38
CA LYS A 181 14.57 -0.86 -3.03
C LYS A 181 13.35 -1.14 -2.18
N GLY A 182 13.46 -2.05 -1.24
CA GLY A 182 12.37 -2.45 -0.35
C GLY A 182 12.44 -3.90 0.05
N ASP A 183 11.69 -4.25 1.06
CA ASP A 183 11.63 -5.58 1.63
C ASP A 183 10.51 -6.40 0.97
N LEU A 184 10.72 -7.71 0.90
CA LEU A 184 9.69 -8.69 0.54
C LEU A 184 9.32 -9.44 1.81
N ASP A 185 8.06 -9.33 2.23
CA ASP A 185 7.49 -10.03 3.38
C ASP A 185 6.39 -10.98 2.90
N ILE A 186 6.68 -12.28 2.88
CA ILE A 186 5.87 -13.30 2.23
C ILE A 186 5.38 -14.29 3.26
N THR A 187 4.07 -14.42 3.39
CA THR A 187 3.43 -15.39 4.28
C THR A 187 2.65 -16.41 3.47
N VAL A 188 3.01 -17.68 3.63
CA VAL A 188 2.37 -18.81 2.95
C VAL A 188 2.07 -19.95 3.94
N PRO A 189 1.05 -20.81 3.68
CA PRO A 189 0.77 -21.95 4.55
C PRO A 189 1.95 -22.93 4.61
N GLU A 190 2.26 -23.43 5.81
CA GLU A 190 3.35 -24.38 6.03
C GLU A 190 3.22 -25.67 5.22
N SER A 191 1.98 -26.12 5.00
CA SER A 191 1.69 -27.36 4.27
C SER A 191 1.82 -27.23 2.75
N THR A 192 2.00 -26.03 2.20
CA THR A 192 2.03 -25.81 0.76
C THR A 192 3.42 -26.14 0.18
N PRO A 193 3.55 -27.09 -0.74
CA PRO A 193 4.80 -27.35 -1.45
C PRO A 193 5.08 -26.21 -2.44
N PHE A 194 6.36 -25.88 -2.68
CA PHE A 194 6.77 -24.90 -3.69
C PHE A 194 8.22 -25.09 -4.14
N ASN A 195 8.56 -24.49 -5.27
CA ASN A 195 9.94 -24.32 -5.72
C ASN A 195 10.33 -22.85 -5.50
N LEU A 196 11.35 -22.64 -4.67
CA LEU A 196 11.83 -21.32 -4.29
C LEU A 196 13.04 -20.90 -5.13
N HIS A 197 13.04 -19.65 -5.56
CA HIS A 197 14.22 -18.93 -5.99
C HIS A 197 14.22 -17.55 -5.32
N ALA A 198 15.05 -17.36 -4.30
CA ALA A 198 15.16 -16.11 -3.54
C ALA A 198 16.55 -15.51 -3.74
N ARG A 199 16.62 -14.25 -4.19
CA ARG A 199 17.86 -13.55 -4.49
C ARG A 199 17.85 -12.13 -3.97
N THR A 200 18.96 -11.73 -3.33
CA THR A 200 19.24 -10.32 -3.02
C THR A 200 20.64 -9.93 -3.46
N LEU A 201 20.84 -8.67 -3.83
CA LEU A 201 22.17 -8.14 -4.12
C LEU A 201 22.78 -7.50 -2.88
N SER A 202 22.00 -6.65 -2.20
CA SER A 202 22.41 -5.98 -0.96
C SER A 202 21.27 -6.08 0.05
N GLY A 203 21.34 -7.06 0.95
CA GLY A 203 20.30 -7.34 1.93
C GLY A 203 20.49 -8.71 2.57
N THR A 204 19.43 -9.29 3.10
CA THR A 204 19.42 -10.60 3.73
C THR A 204 18.23 -11.43 3.29
N ILE A 205 18.42 -12.75 3.28
CA ILE A 205 17.33 -13.70 3.01
C ILE A 205 17.10 -14.49 4.30
N ASN A 206 15.89 -14.44 4.83
CA ASN A 206 15.46 -15.19 5.99
C ASN A 206 14.20 -16.01 5.63
N LEU A 207 14.36 -17.30 5.55
CA LEU A 207 13.29 -18.24 5.21
C LEU A 207 12.62 -18.85 6.46
N GLY A 208 12.96 -18.35 7.65
CA GLY A 208 12.43 -18.90 8.90
C GLY A 208 12.67 -20.41 8.98
N SER A 209 11.61 -21.14 9.37
CA SER A 209 11.66 -22.59 9.49
C SER A 209 11.58 -23.35 8.14
N PHE A 210 11.28 -22.68 7.03
CA PHE A 210 11.29 -23.33 5.71
C PHE A 210 12.67 -23.81 5.29
N ILE A 211 13.74 -23.14 5.75
CA ILE A 211 15.11 -23.48 5.38
C ILE A 211 15.48 -24.93 5.73
N SER A 212 14.95 -25.47 6.82
CA SER A 212 15.29 -26.82 7.30
C SER A 212 14.77 -27.91 6.35
N ASN A 213 13.66 -27.67 5.68
CA ASN A 213 13.00 -28.63 4.81
C ASN A 213 13.16 -28.31 3.31
N LEU A 214 14.04 -27.36 2.99
CA LEU A 214 14.37 -27.04 1.60
C LEU A 214 15.35 -28.10 1.09
N VAL A 215 14.95 -28.82 0.06
CA VAL A 215 15.72 -29.91 -0.56
C VAL A 215 16.25 -29.45 -1.91
N SER A 216 17.46 -29.86 -2.25
CA SER A 216 18.17 -29.56 -3.51
C SER A 216 18.22 -28.07 -3.90
N GLY A 217 19.37 -27.60 -4.31
CA GLY A 217 19.58 -26.22 -4.79
C GLY A 217 20.71 -25.48 -4.07
N SER A 218 20.79 -24.17 -4.27
CA SER A 218 21.79 -23.31 -3.68
C SER A 218 21.37 -22.77 -2.32
N ARG A 219 22.33 -22.70 -1.38
CA ARG A 219 22.16 -22.05 -0.08
C ARG A 219 23.17 -20.94 0.16
N GLU A 220 23.52 -20.23 -0.90
CA GLU A 220 24.37 -19.06 -0.76
C GLU A 220 23.64 -17.93 -0.02
N PRO A 221 24.32 -17.13 0.82
CA PRO A 221 23.65 -16.10 1.63
C PRO A 221 22.81 -15.09 0.85
N LYS A 222 23.12 -14.89 -0.43
CA LYS A 222 22.44 -13.95 -1.33
C LYS A 222 21.62 -14.61 -2.42
N ASN A 223 21.64 -15.93 -2.51
CA ASN A 223 20.96 -16.69 -3.54
C ASN A 223 20.57 -18.07 -2.99
N ILE A 224 19.33 -18.20 -2.56
CA ILE A 224 18.81 -19.44 -2.01
C ILE A 224 17.78 -19.98 -3.01
N SER A 225 17.96 -21.23 -3.42
CA SER A 225 17.00 -21.93 -4.27
C SER A 225 16.80 -23.36 -3.78
N GLY A 226 15.65 -23.93 -4.10
CA GLY A 226 15.36 -25.33 -3.77
C GLY A 226 13.88 -25.62 -3.78
N SER A 227 13.56 -26.89 -3.56
CA SER A 227 12.18 -27.36 -3.45
C SER A 227 11.81 -27.57 -2.00
N TYR A 228 10.70 -26.98 -1.58
CA TYR A 228 10.10 -27.24 -0.28
C TYR A 228 9.08 -28.36 -0.41
N LEU A 229 9.15 -29.37 0.48
CA LEU A 229 8.39 -30.62 0.42
C LEU A 229 8.61 -31.33 -0.93
N LYS A 230 7.57 -31.49 -1.74
CA LYS A 230 7.63 -32.16 -3.04
C LYS A 230 7.90 -31.22 -4.21
N GLY A 231 8.11 -29.92 -3.94
CA GLY A 231 8.08 -28.87 -4.97
C GLY A 231 6.65 -28.65 -5.49
N GLY A 232 6.47 -27.65 -6.36
CA GLY A 232 5.15 -27.27 -6.87
C GLY A 232 5.21 -25.90 -7.54
N PRO A 233 4.30 -24.96 -7.16
CA PRO A 233 4.29 -23.59 -7.66
C PRO A 233 5.67 -22.95 -7.60
N GLN A 234 5.93 -22.06 -8.56
CA GLN A 234 7.19 -21.33 -8.65
C GLN A 234 7.09 -20.06 -7.81
N LEU A 235 7.97 -19.90 -6.83
CA LEU A 235 8.07 -18.71 -5.98
C LEU A 235 9.42 -18.02 -6.23
N SER A 236 9.42 -16.96 -7.01
CA SER A 236 10.59 -16.17 -7.40
C SER A 236 10.58 -14.83 -6.65
N LEU A 237 11.53 -14.64 -5.74
CA LEU A 237 11.64 -13.48 -4.87
C LEU A 237 12.97 -12.78 -5.14
N THR A 238 12.93 -11.53 -5.57
CA THR A 238 14.12 -10.74 -5.84
C THR A 238 14.05 -9.37 -5.16
N ALA A 239 14.97 -9.10 -4.24
CA ALA A 239 15.15 -7.78 -3.63
C ALA A 239 16.58 -7.30 -3.94
N TYR A 240 16.76 -6.30 -4.79
CA TYR A 240 18.13 -5.81 -5.07
C TYR A 240 18.75 -5.15 -3.84
N ALA A 241 18.02 -4.26 -3.16
CA ALA A 241 18.43 -3.65 -1.91
C ALA A 241 17.27 -3.75 -0.91
N GLY A 242 17.32 -4.80 -0.06
CA GLY A 242 16.26 -5.10 0.90
C GLY A 242 16.31 -6.54 1.39
N ARG A 243 15.46 -6.85 2.33
CA ARG A 243 15.34 -8.16 2.95
C ARG A 243 14.27 -8.99 2.25
N ILE A 244 14.49 -10.30 2.23
CA ILE A 244 13.46 -11.27 1.85
C ILE A 244 13.13 -12.08 3.09
N LEU A 245 11.89 -11.98 3.55
CA LEU A 245 11.35 -12.66 4.71
C LEU A 245 10.27 -13.63 4.26
N LEU A 246 10.38 -14.89 4.67
CA LEU A 246 9.37 -15.92 4.36
C LEU A 246 8.84 -16.49 5.68
N HIS A 247 7.54 -16.31 5.90
CA HIS A 247 6.84 -16.68 7.10
C HIS A 247 5.82 -17.80 6.84
N LYS A 248 5.58 -18.59 7.87
CA LYS A 248 4.50 -19.57 7.92
C LYS A 248 3.21 -18.90 8.38
N LYS A 249 2.13 -19.29 7.74
CA LYS A 249 0.76 -19.00 8.17
C LYS A 249 0.28 -20.08 9.12
#